data_10f91a9772920ebd8f420ea6b4baba19
#
_entry.id   10f91a9772920ebd8f420ea6b4baba19
#
_cell.length_a   1.000
_cell.length_b   1.000
_cell.length_c   1.000
_cell.angle_alpha   90.00
_cell.angle_beta   90.00
_cell.angle_gamma   90.00
#
_symmetry.space_group_name_H-M   'P 1'
#
loop_
_entity.id
_entity.type
_entity.pdbx_description
1 polymer ?
#
loop_
_entity_poly.entity_id
_entity_poly.type
_entity_poly.pdbx_seq_one_letter_code
_entity_poly.pdbx_strand_id
1 'polypeptide(L)'
;MSLFTCPNKCCKLKINPYTIVCEEDDHSVHNRSIGKAGVVLHDTTQNKILIVQSRGHLWGPPKGTLKYGESHRICAVREVKEETGLVINSELFTKAVNLPNRVVYFYMHKEEVEVFVQDQIPGNDANGIGWINIECLRQCIKNGNISLSRHCQIVLERLLGETFVHPVFTEVKPRRMRKKGN
;
A
#
# COMPACT_ATOMS: atom_id res chain seq x y z
N MET A 1 -0.81 -17.29 -10.05
CA MET A 1 -1.41 -16.47 -8.99
C MET A 1 -1.54 -17.30 -7.73
N SER A 2 -0.98 -16.86 -6.61
CA SER A 2 -1.14 -17.49 -5.29
C SER A 2 -2.23 -16.77 -4.49
N LEU A 3 -2.75 -17.44 -3.48
CA LEU A 3 -3.80 -16.92 -2.62
C LEU A 3 -3.31 -16.93 -1.17
N PHE A 4 -3.17 -15.77 -0.57
CA PHE A 4 -2.95 -15.65 0.86
C PHE A 4 -4.30 -15.58 1.57
N THR A 5 -4.48 -16.38 2.62
CA THR A 5 -5.69 -16.38 3.45
C THR A 5 -5.32 -15.91 4.85
N CYS A 6 -6.09 -14.99 5.42
CA CYS A 6 -5.86 -14.50 6.78
C CYS A 6 -6.04 -15.63 7.82
N PRO A 7 -5.52 -15.48 9.05
CA PRO A 7 -5.65 -16.48 10.11
C PRO A 7 -7.10 -16.92 10.39
N ASN A 8 -8.05 -16.00 10.30
CA ASN A 8 -9.48 -16.25 10.51
C ASN A 8 -10.21 -16.84 9.28
N LYS A 9 -9.50 -17.05 8.16
CA LYS A 9 -10.01 -17.60 6.89
C LYS A 9 -11.15 -16.77 6.24
N CYS A 10 -11.38 -15.52 6.67
CA CYS A 10 -12.45 -14.65 6.15
C CYS A 10 -11.98 -13.67 5.09
N CYS A 11 -10.67 -13.47 4.91
CA CYS A 11 -10.08 -12.58 3.91
C CYS A 11 -9.11 -13.33 3.02
N LYS A 12 -9.16 -13.03 1.73
CA LYS A 12 -8.29 -13.64 0.71
C LYS A 12 -7.59 -12.53 -0.07
N LEU A 13 -6.26 -12.57 -0.09
CA LEU A 13 -5.44 -11.67 -0.88
C LEU A 13 -4.87 -12.45 -2.06
N LYS A 14 -5.08 -11.92 -3.27
CA LYS A 14 -4.55 -12.49 -4.51
C LYS A 14 -3.13 -11.95 -4.71
N ILE A 15 -2.15 -12.83 -4.91
CA ILE A 15 -0.75 -12.45 -5.12
C ILE A 15 -0.29 -13.05 -6.44
N ASN A 16 0.23 -12.21 -7.32
CA ASN A 16 0.88 -12.67 -8.52
C ASN A 16 2.35 -12.98 -8.22
N PRO A 17 2.85 -14.21 -8.42
CA PRO A 17 4.21 -14.59 -8.07
C PRO A 17 5.27 -13.99 -9.01
N TYR A 18 4.90 -13.05 -9.86
CA TYR A 18 5.85 -12.38 -10.74
C TYR A 18 6.93 -11.72 -9.90
N THR A 19 8.12 -12.23 -10.07
CA THR A 19 9.35 -11.54 -9.69
C THR A 19 9.33 -10.22 -10.46
N ILE A 20 9.20 -9.11 -9.76
CA ILE A 20 9.50 -7.81 -10.36
C ILE A 20 10.95 -7.94 -10.79
N VAL A 21 11.20 -8.03 -12.09
CA VAL A 21 12.50 -7.69 -12.63
C VAL A 21 12.60 -6.20 -12.32
N CYS A 22 13.29 -5.87 -11.25
CA CYS A 22 13.72 -4.51 -11.00
C CYS A 22 14.62 -4.18 -12.20
N GLU A 23 14.06 -3.58 -13.24
CA GLU A 23 14.85 -2.74 -14.10
C GLU A 23 15.49 -1.78 -13.09
N GLU A 24 16.82 -1.81 -13.02
CA GLU A 24 17.59 -0.87 -12.21
C GLU A 24 17.12 0.49 -12.67
N ASP A 25 16.23 1.10 -11.87
CA ASP A 25 15.81 2.48 -12.09
C ASP A 25 17.11 3.27 -12.21
N ASP A 26 17.38 3.75 -13.40
CA ASP A 26 18.43 4.73 -13.63
C ASP A 26 18.19 5.87 -12.62
N HIS A 27 18.96 5.87 -11.55
CA HIS A 27 18.89 6.81 -10.44
C HIS A 27 19.29 8.22 -10.84
N SER A 28 19.18 8.56 -12.12
CA SER A 28 19.37 9.90 -12.62
C SER A 28 18.15 10.76 -12.26
N VAL A 29 18.35 11.57 -11.22
CA VAL A 29 17.50 12.68 -10.80
C VAL A 29 16.22 12.25 -10.07
N HIS A 30 16.35 11.83 -8.84
CA HIS A 30 15.27 11.88 -7.86
C HIS A 30 14.80 13.33 -7.68
N ASN A 31 13.86 13.74 -8.51
CA ASN A 31 13.18 15.02 -8.35
C ASN A 31 12.28 14.92 -7.12
N ARG A 32 12.81 15.23 -5.94
CA ARG A 32 12.12 15.19 -4.63
C ARG A 32 10.86 16.07 -4.57
N SER A 33 10.54 16.76 -5.67
CA SER A 33 9.39 17.66 -5.80
C SER A 33 8.10 16.98 -6.27
N ILE A 34 8.17 15.74 -6.77
CA ILE A 34 6.97 15.05 -7.31
C ILE A 34 6.19 14.41 -6.16
N GLY A 35 4.94 14.86 -5.98
CA GLY A 35 4.06 14.35 -4.94
C GLY A 35 3.49 12.96 -5.27
N LYS A 36 2.78 12.39 -4.30
CA LYS A 36 2.04 11.12 -4.45
C LYS A 36 0.61 11.28 -3.97
N ALA A 37 -0.30 10.50 -4.53
CA ALA A 37 -1.65 10.42 -4.03
C ALA A 37 -2.16 8.98 -3.97
N GLY A 38 -3.05 8.71 -3.01
CA GLY A 38 -3.69 7.41 -2.85
C GLY A 38 -5.06 7.52 -2.21
N VAL A 39 -5.76 6.39 -2.12
CA VAL A 39 -7.11 6.32 -1.55
C VAL A 39 -7.23 5.14 -0.58
N VAL A 40 -7.76 5.40 0.61
CA VAL A 40 -8.26 4.35 1.51
C VAL A 40 -9.71 4.06 1.13
N LEU A 41 -9.94 2.94 0.48
CA LEU A 41 -11.26 2.41 0.18
C LEU A 41 -11.69 1.52 1.34
N HIS A 42 -12.78 1.86 2.02
CA HIS A 42 -13.24 1.21 3.23
C HIS A 42 -14.68 0.73 3.12
N ASP A 43 -14.87 -0.57 3.19
CA ASP A 43 -16.18 -1.17 3.41
C ASP A 43 -16.49 -1.13 4.92
N THR A 44 -17.28 -0.16 5.32
CA THR A 44 -17.64 0.03 6.73
C THR A 44 -18.60 -1.03 7.26
N THR A 45 -19.33 -1.71 6.38
CA THR A 45 -20.27 -2.78 6.75
C THR A 45 -19.53 -4.04 7.19
N GLN A 46 -18.49 -4.41 6.47
CA GLN A 46 -17.65 -5.57 6.76
C GLN A 46 -16.36 -5.22 7.51
N ASN A 47 -16.14 -3.94 7.77
CA ASN A 47 -14.92 -3.38 8.35
C ASN A 47 -13.66 -3.83 7.61
N LYS A 48 -13.68 -3.75 6.26
CA LYS A 48 -12.59 -4.15 5.38
C LYS A 48 -12.03 -2.96 4.62
N ILE A 49 -10.73 -2.97 4.39
CA ILE A 49 -10.05 -2.03 3.50
C ILE A 49 -9.45 -2.75 2.30
N LEU A 50 -9.45 -2.07 1.15
CA LEU A 50 -8.72 -2.55 -0.02
C LEU A 50 -7.24 -2.21 0.13
N ILE A 51 -6.39 -3.23 -0.01
CA ILE A 51 -4.94 -3.07 -0.02
C ILE A 51 -4.33 -3.70 -1.26
N VAL A 52 -3.22 -3.11 -1.70
CA VAL A 52 -2.38 -3.62 -2.77
C VAL A 52 -0.98 -3.90 -2.23
N GLN A 53 -0.31 -4.89 -2.80
CA GLN A 53 1.10 -5.16 -2.52
C GLN A 53 1.93 -4.55 -3.65
N SER A 54 2.89 -3.71 -3.31
CA SER A 54 3.82 -3.14 -4.25
C SER A 54 5.27 -3.39 -3.81
N ARG A 55 6.20 -3.34 -4.77
CA ARG A 55 7.64 -3.59 -4.55
C ARG A 55 7.93 -4.93 -3.86
N GLY A 56 7.13 -5.93 -4.18
CA GLY A 56 7.33 -7.32 -3.77
C GLY A 56 6.93 -7.67 -2.35
N HIS A 57 6.76 -6.74 -1.40
CA HIS A 57 6.50 -7.10 -0.01
C HIS A 57 5.68 -6.09 0.82
N LEU A 58 5.58 -4.84 0.41
CA LEU A 58 4.87 -3.83 1.20
C LEU A 58 3.42 -3.70 0.76
N TRP A 59 2.53 -3.81 1.72
CA TRP A 59 1.10 -3.62 1.51
C TRP A 59 0.67 -2.22 1.92
N GLY A 60 -0.38 -1.73 1.27
CA GLY A 60 -0.99 -0.45 1.60
C GLY A 60 -2.18 -0.11 0.71
N PRO A 61 -2.85 1.02 0.97
CA PRO A 61 -3.86 1.53 0.07
C PRO A 61 -3.28 1.83 -1.32
N PRO A 62 -4.05 1.65 -2.40
CA PRO A 62 -3.61 2.00 -3.75
C PRO A 62 -3.13 3.45 -3.83
N LYS A 63 -1.97 3.67 -4.47
CA LYS A 63 -1.29 4.96 -4.54
C LYS A 63 -0.21 5.00 -5.59
N GLY A 64 0.09 6.17 -6.11
CA GLY A 64 1.25 6.34 -6.97
C GLY A 64 1.70 7.79 -7.10
N THR A 65 2.52 8.06 -8.08
CA THR A 65 3.22 9.33 -8.29
C THR A 65 2.41 10.23 -9.21
N LEU A 66 2.31 11.53 -8.87
CA LEU A 66 1.67 12.53 -9.71
C LEU A 66 2.37 12.64 -11.06
N LYS A 67 1.60 12.68 -12.13
CA LYS A 67 2.09 13.06 -13.46
C LYS A 67 2.17 14.59 -13.57
N TYR A 68 2.92 15.09 -14.54
CA TYR A 68 3.03 16.54 -14.77
C TYR A 68 1.63 17.17 -14.99
N GLY A 69 1.33 18.24 -14.27
CA GLY A 69 0.04 18.94 -14.33
C GLY A 69 -1.13 18.23 -13.64
N GLU A 70 -0.90 17.06 -13.04
CA GLU A 70 -1.95 16.27 -12.38
C GLU A 70 -2.20 16.79 -10.95
N SER A 71 -3.48 16.92 -10.58
CA SER A 71 -3.85 17.16 -9.19
C SER A 71 -3.81 15.87 -8.36
N HIS A 72 -3.67 15.99 -7.03
CA HIS A 72 -3.70 14.83 -6.14
C HIS A 72 -5.00 14.01 -6.27
N ARG A 73 -6.16 14.66 -6.49
CA ARG A 73 -7.44 13.96 -6.69
C ARG A 73 -7.45 13.14 -7.97
N ILE A 74 -6.98 13.70 -9.08
CA ILE A 74 -6.90 13.01 -10.37
C ILE A 74 -5.92 11.84 -10.28
N CYS A 75 -4.73 12.08 -9.72
CA CYS A 75 -3.74 11.03 -9.48
C CYS A 75 -4.34 9.88 -8.66
N ALA A 76 -5.00 10.16 -7.55
CA ALA A 76 -5.58 9.16 -6.68
C ALA A 76 -6.60 8.26 -7.39
N VAL A 77 -7.48 8.86 -8.22
CA VAL A 77 -8.46 8.11 -9.05
C VAL A 77 -7.76 7.26 -10.09
N ARG A 78 -6.75 7.80 -10.77
CA ARG A 78 -5.97 7.08 -11.78
C ARG A 78 -5.25 5.87 -11.16
N GLU A 79 -4.57 6.05 -10.03
CA GLU A 79 -3.82 4.98 -9.36
C GLU A 79 -4.74 3.86 -8.87
N VAL A 80 -5.92 4.18 -8.32
CA VAL A 80 -6.91 3.17 -7.98
C VAL A 80 -7.29 2.36 -9.22
N LYS A 81 -7.54 3.00 -10.36
CA LYS A 81 -7.86 2.30 -11.60
C LYS A 81 -6.68 1.46 -12.10
N GLU A 82 -5.46 2.01 -12.10
CA GLU A 82 -4.26 1.34 -12.60
C GLU A 82 -3.86 0.13 -11.72
N GLU A 83 -3.96 0.24 -10.39
CA GLU A 83 -3.56 -0.84 -9.48
C GLU A 83 -4.66 -1.86 -9.19
N THR A 84 -5.95 -1.48 -9.29
CA THR A 84 -7.06 -2.31 -8.83
C THR A 84 -8.13 -2.61 -9.88
N GLY A 85 -8.12 -1.90 -11.01
CA GLY A 85 -9.17 -1.97 -12.03
C GLY A 85 -10.46 -1.23 -11.66
N LEU A 86 -10.59 -0.71 -10.43
CA LEU A 86 -11.80 -0.03 -9.99
C LEU A 86 -11.88 1.40 -10.54
N VAL A 87 -13.07 1.77 -11.00
CA VAL A 87 -13.39 3.16 -11.34
C VAL A 87 -14.11 3.80 -10.16
N ILE A 88 -13.55 4.90 -9.65
CA ILE A 88 -14.09 5.65 -8.52
C ILE A 88 -14.34 7.10 -8.90
N ASN A 89 -15.26 7.77 -8.17
CA ASN A 89 -15.53 9.20 -8.33
C ASN A 89 -14.88 9.98 -7.18
N SER A 90 -14.01 10.94 -7.50
CA SER A 90 -13.32 11.77 -6.51
C SER A 90 -14.27 12.66 -5.67
N GLU A 91 -15.48 12.95 -6.16
CA GLU A 91 -16.47 13.70 -5.40
C GLU A 91 -16.94 12.98 -4.13
N LEU A 92 -16.76 11.66 -4.09
CA LEU A 92 -17.10 10.82 -2.93
C LEU A 92 -15.99 10.78 -1.86
N PHE A 93 -14.88 11.50 -2.04
CA PHE A 93 -13.85 11.62 -1.03
C PHE A 93 -14.34 12.48 0.15
N THR A 94 -14.45 11.86 1.32
CA THR A 94 -15.02 12.50 2.53
C THR A 94 -13.96 13.03 3.48
N LYS A 95 -12.73 12.50 3.45
CA LYS A 95 -11.60 12.92 4.29
C LYS A 95 -10.31 12.92 3.48
N ALA A 96 -9.31 13.69 3.93
CA ALA A 96 -7.96 13.65 3.38
C ALA A 96 -6.90 13.78 4.48
N VAL A 97 -5.77 13.13 4.29
CA VAL A 97 -4.58 13.24 5.13
C VAL A 97 -3.41 13.69 4.29
N ASN A 98 -2.82 14.82 4.68
CA ASN A 98 -1.58 15.32 4.09
C ASN A 98 -0.39 14.80 4.90
N LEU A 99 0.59 14.23 4.22
CA LEU A 99 1.87 13.78 4.76
C LEU A 99 3.01 14.63 4.20
N PRO A 100 4.21 14.58 4.82
CA PRO A 100 5.40 15.20 4.25
C PRO A 100 5.66 14.78 2.80
N ASN A 101 6.48 15.56 2.08
CA ASN A 101 6.87 15.30 0.69
C ASN A 101 5.70 15.28 -0.32
N ARG A 102 4.68 16.13 -0.09
CA ARG A 102 3.51 16.29 -0.98
C ARG A 102 2.77 14.96 -1.21
N VAL A 103 2.65 14.14 -0.19
CA VAL A 103 1.87 12.90 -0.24
C VAL A 103 0.49 13.14 0.35
N VAL A 104 -0.57 12.82 -0.40
CA VAL A 104 -1.95 12.99 0.03
C VAL A 104 -2.70 11.68 -0.10
N TYR A 105 -3.40 11.30 0.97
CA TYR A 105 -4.33 10.18 0.91
C TYR A 105 -5.74 10.66 1.16
N PHE A 106 -6.66 10.20 0.32
CA PHE A 106 -8.09 10.42 0.46
C PHE A 106 -8.75 9.20 1.10
N TYR A 107 -9.94 9.41 1.65
CA TYR A 107 -10.79 8.35 2.18
C TYR A 107 -12.14 8.39 1.49
N MET A 108 -12.65 7.21 1.14
CA MET A 108 -14.03 7.03 0.70
C MET A 108 -14.60 5.70 1.18
N HIS A 109 -15.90 5.70 1.42
CA HIS A 109 -16.65 4.47 1.59
C HIS A 109 -16.81 3.75 0.24
N LYS A 110 -16.56 2.46 0.23
CA LYS A 110 -16.74 1.60 -0.94
C LYS A 110 -17.00 0.19 -0.48
N GLU A 111 -18.18 -0.33 -0.81
CA GLU A 111 -18.49 -1.75 -0.57
C GLU A 111 -17.48 -2.67 -1.25
N GLU A 112 -17.22 -3.82 -0.60
CA GLU A 112 -16.35 -4.86 -1.14
C GLU A 112 -16.87 -5.35 -2.49
N VAL A 113 -16.01 -5.32 -3.47
CA VAL A 113 -16.25 -5.89 -4.80
C VAL A 113 -15.08 -6.77 -5.20
N GLU A 114 -15.30 -7.65 -6.15
CA GLU A 114 -14.20 -8.48 -6.65
C GLU A 114 -13.14 -7.60 -7.33
N VAL A 115 -11.87 -7.87 -7.02
CA VAL A 115 -10.71 -7.14 -7.54
C VAL A 115 -9.66 -8.13 -8.05
N PHE A 116 -8.85 -7.66 -9.00
CA PHE A 116 -7.79 -8.44 -9.63
C PHE A 116 -6.52 -7.59 -9.77
N VAL A 117 -5.36 -8.25 -9.69
CA VAL A 117 -4.09 -7.61 -10.02
C VAL A 117 -4.13 -7.19 -11.49
N GLN A 118 -3.73 -5.95 -11.77
CA GLN A 118 -3.71 -5.36 -13.11
C GLN A 118 -2.31 -5.51 -13.71
N ASP A 119 -1.90 -6.74 -14.03
CA ASP A 119 -0.55 -7.08 -14.50
C ASP A 119 -0.27 -6.65 -15.95
N GLN A 120 -1.30 -6.24 -16.69
CA GLN A 120 -1.17 -5.80 -18.07
C GLN A 120 -0.96 -4.28 -18.24
N ILE A 121 -1.01 -3.51 -17.14
CA ILE A 121 -0.82 -2.07 -17.18
C ILE A 121 0.67 -1.73 -17.07
N PRO A 122 1.29 -1.14 -18.12
CA PRO A 122 2.70 -0.76 -18.06
C PRO A 122 3.01 0.18 -16.89
N GLY A 123 4.07 -0.12 -16.14
CA GLY A 123 4.48 0.69 -14.98
C GLY A 123 3.68 0.43 -13.70
N ASN A 124 2.73 -0.51 -13.71
CA ASN A 124 2.07 -0.96 -12.49
C ASN A 124 3.00 -1.91 -11.72
N ASP A 125 3.42 -1.53 -10.51
CA ASP A 125 4.26 -2.34 -9.63
C ASP A 125 3.44 -3.13 -8.58
N ALA A 126 2.10 -3.08 -8.66
CA ALA A 126 1.22 -3.83 -7.78
C ALA A 126 1.17 -5.31 -8.21
N ASN A 127 1.65 -6.20 -7.35
CA ASN A 127 1.66 -7.63 -7.57
C ASN A 127 0.73 -8.41 -6.64
N GLY A 128 0.05 -7.73 -5.72
CA GLY A 128 -0.94 -8.33 -4.85
C GLY A 128 -2.11 -7.39 -4.58
N ILE A 129 -3.30 -7.96 -4.35
CA ILE A 129 -4.52 -7.19 -4.11
C ILE A 129 -5.54 -7.99 -3.29
N GLY A 130 -6.31 -7.28 -2.48
CA GLY A 130 -7.50 -7.85 -1.84
C GLY A 130 -8.08 -6.96 -0.75
N TRP A 131 -9.28 -7.32 -0.37
CA TRP A 131 -9.95 -6.71 0.78
C TRP A 131 -9.57 -7.47 2.05
N ILE A 132 -9.19 -6.73 3.08
CA ILE A 132 -8.83 -7.32 4.38
C ILE A 132 -9.59 -6.62 5.50
N ASN A 133 -10.18 -7.40 6.38
CA ASN A 133 -10.79 -6.91 7.61
C ASN A 133 -9.69 -6.31 8.49
N ILE A 134 -9.96 -5.18 9.14
CA ILE A 134 -8.98 -4.41 9.90
C ILE A 134 -8.37 -5.23 11.04
N GLU A 135 -9.17 -6.04 11.73
CA GLU A 135 -8.66 -6.90 12.79
C GLU A 135 -7.78 -8.03 12.25
N CYS A 136 -8.15 -8.63 11.10
CA CYS A 136 -7.30 -9.59 10.42
C CYS A 136 -5.98 -8.96 9.97
N LEU A 137 -6.01 -7.70 9.50
CA LEU A 137 -4.81 -6.97 9.14
C LEU A 137 -3.86 -6.80 10.33
N ARG A 138 -4.39 -6.42 11.52
CA ARG A 138 -3.59 -6.35 12.75
C ARG A 138 -2.93 -7.67 13.10
N GLN A 139 -3.68 -8.75 13.04
CA GLN A 139 -3.15 -10.10 13.31
C GLN A 139 -2.08 -10.49 12.30
N CYS A 140 -2.30 -10.23 11.00
CA CYS A 140 -1.32 -10.50 9.95
C CYS A 140 -0.03 -9.71 10.16
N ILE A 141 -0.11 -8.44 10.56
CA ILE A 141 1.05 -7.60 10.87
C ILE A 141 1.79 -8.15 12.09
N LYS A 142 1.09 -8.43 13.17
CA LYS A 142 1.66 -8.99 14.41
C LYS A 142 2.40 -10.31 14.15
N ASN A 143 1.87 -11.15 13.26
CA ASN A 143 2.46 -12.44 12.90
C ASN A 143 3.55 -12.34 11.82
N GLY A 144 3.86 -11.13 11.31
CA GLY A 144 4.86 -10.92 10.26
C GLY A 144 4.42 -11.37 8.85
N ASN A 145 3.14 -11.67 8.64
CA ASN A 145 2.61 -12.09 7.35
C ASN A 145 2.40 -10.92 6.38
N ILE A 146 2.12 -9.73 6.92
CA ILE A 146 1.90 -8.49 6.18
C ILE A 146 2.80 -7.41 6.76
N SER A 147 3.48 -6.67 5.89
CA SER A 147 4.24 -5.49 6.26
C SER A 147 3.63 -4.25 5.62
N LEU A 148 3.41 -3.21 6.42
CA LEU A 148 2.94 -1.91 5.95
C LEU A 148 4.09 -0.91 5.88
N SER A 149 4.09 -0.03 4.88
CA SER A 149 4.99 1.12 4.90
C SER A 149 4.63 2.06 6.06
N ARG A 150 5.61 2.84 6.56
CA ARG A 150 5.37 3.82 7.63
C ARG A 150 4.28 4.84 7.25
N HIS A 151 4.25 5.29 6.00
CA HIS A 151 3.20 6.19 5.52
C HIS A 151 1.82 5.54 5.60
N CYS A 152 1.71 4.28 5.21
CA CYS A 152 0.46 3.54 5.28
C CYS A 152 -0.05 3.43 6.72
N GLN A 153 0.82 3.12 7.68
CA GLN A 153 0.44 3.07 9.10
C GLN A 153 -0.15 4.40 9.58
N ILE A 154 0.56 5.51 9.34
CA ILE A 154 0.10 6.86 9.72
C ILE A 154 -1.24 7.21 9.07
N VAL A 155 -1.43 6.83 7.81
CA VAL A 155 -2.68 7.09 7.07
C VAL A 155 -3.84 6.32 7.68
N LEU A 156 -3.66 5.03 7.92
CA LEU A 156 -4.69 4.19 8.51
C LEU A 156 -5.03 4.63 9.94
N GLU A 157 -4.03 5.00 10.74
CA GLU A 157 -4.24 5.58 12.07
C GLU A 157 -5.08 6.85 12.02
N ARG A 158 -4.76 7.78 11.13
CA ARG A 158 -5.44 9.07 11.04
C ARG A 158 -6.83 8.99 10.41
N LEU A 159 -7.04 8.11 9.43
CA LEU A 159 -8.31 8.01 8.70
C LEU A 159 -9.29 7.06 9.36
N LEU A 160 -8.80 5.97 9.99
CA LEU A 160 -9.63 4.92 10.58
C LEU A 160 -9.62 4.95 12.11
N GLY A 161 -8.69 5.68 12.75
CA GLY A 161 -8.50 5.65 14.21
C GLY A 161 -7.85 4.35 14.71
N GLU A 162 -7.16 3.62 13.83
CA GLU A 162 -6.67 2.27 14.08
C GLU A 162 -5.15 2.23 14.27
N THR A 163 -4.67 1.69 15.39
CA THR A 163 -3.23 1.54 15.64
C THR A 163 -2.72 0.17 15.19
N PHE A 164 -1.61 0.17 14.43
CA PHE A 164 -0.94 -1.03 13.94
C PHE A 164 0.45 -1.15 14.56
N VAL A 165 0.65 -2.18 15.38
CA VAL A 165 1.94 -2.44 16.04
C VAL A 165 2.69 -3.51 15.26
N HIS A 166 3.84 -3.14 14.69
CA HIS A 166 4.74 -4.10 14.06
C HIS A 166 5.60 -4.81 15.10
N PRO A 167 5.91 -6.10 14.89
CA PRO A 167 6.90 -6.77 15.71
C PRO A 167 8.23 -6.00 15.61
N VAL A 168 8.80 -5.66 16.75
CA VAL A 168 10.13 -5.04 16.80
C VAL A 168 11.13 -6.13 16.47
N PHE A 169 11.57 -6.21 15.22
CA PHE A 169 12.73 -7.00 14.86
C PHE A 169 13.96 -6.27 15.42
N THR A 170 14.45 -6.70 16.54
CA THR A 170 15.79 -6.31 17.01
C THR A 170 16.80 -6.93 16.05
N GLU A 171 17.14 -6.23 14.98
CA GLU A 171 18.33 -6.56 14.22
C GLU A 171 19.53 -6.40 15.15
N VAL A 172 20.02 -7.54 15.66
CA VAL A 172 21.35 -7.60 16.26
C VAL A 172 22.33 -7.39 15.12
N LYS A 173 22.68 -6.14 14.84
CA LYS A 173 23.79 -5.85 13.92
C LYS A 173 25.03 -6.51 14.47
N PRO A 174 25.68 -7.45 13.76
CA PRO A 174 26.94 -8.03 14.22
C PRO A 174 27.93 -6.89 14.41
N ARG A 175 28.48 -6.75 15.60
CA ARG A 175 29.56 -5.81 15.90
C ARG A 175 30.71 -6.08 14.93
N ARG A 176 30.96 -5.14 14.01
CA ARG A 176 32.18 -5.14 13.21
C ARG A 176 33.36 -5.13 14.17
N MET A 177 34.06 -6.27 14.31
CA MET A 177 35.34 -6.32 14.98
C MET A 177 36.29 -5.37 14.24
N ARG A 178 36.70 -4.30 14.90
CA ARG A 178 37.82 -3.47 14.43
C ARG A 178 39.06 -4.37 14.44
N LYS A 179 39.57 -4.71 13.27
CA LYS A 179 40.92 -5.27 13.15
C LYS A 179 41.87 -4.21 13.70
N LYS A 180 42.52 -4.50 14.83
CA LYS A 180 43.72 -3.78 15.28
C LYS A 180 44.80 -4.05 14.24
N GLY A 181 45.19 -3.02 13.48
CA GLY A 181 46.39 -3.11 12.66
C GLY A 181 47.61 -3.12 13.58
N ASN A 182 48.51 -4.02 13.26
CA ASN A 182 49.90 -3.97 13.70
C ASN A 182 50.65 -2.97 12.81
#